data_98ebc0c53343796cf0a4d7417c86b7e1
#
_entry.id   98ebc0c53343796cf0a4d7417c86b7e1
#
_cell.length_a   1.000
_cell.length_b   1.000
_cell.length_c   1.000
_cell.angle_alpha   90.00
_cell.angle_beta   90.00
_cell.angle_gamma   90.00
#
_symmetry.space_group_name_H-M   'P 1'
#
loop_
_entity.id
_entity.type
_entity.pdbx_description
1 polymer ?
#
loop_
_entity_poly.entity_id
_entity_poly.type
_entity_poly.pdbx_seq_one_letter_code
_entity_poly.pdbx_strand_id
1 'polypeptide(L)'
;MKAFKIVPSIAEYMDFRTLAKELNLGERDLILTNEYIYNPTIAALNLGCHACFQEKFGGGEPTDVMVDAILDDLRGKEFDRIIAVGGGTVIDIAKVLTVAKSTDRVDDLYDRMANLEKEHELIIVPTTCGTGSEVTNISIINRTTKGVKVGLVSPAMFADEAALVPGMLLSLPYPVFATSSIDAM
;
A
#
# COMPACT_ATOMS: atom_id res chain seq x y z
N MET A 1 -7.18 31.39 7.12
CA MET A 1 -7.81 30.22 7.79
C MET A 1 -7.14 28.97 7.26
N LYS A 2 -6.57 28.10 8.09
CA LYS A 2 -6.06 26.80 7.67
C LYS A 2 -7.24 25.82 7.69
N ALA A 3 -7.58 25.23 6.55
CA ALA A 3 -8.58 24.19 6.46
C ALA A 3 -7.88 22.82 6.48
N PHE A 4 -8.39 21.89 7.26
CA PHE A 4 -7.99 20.47 7.23
C PHE A 4 -8.94 19.74 6.30
N LYS A 5 -8.38 18.88 5.44
CA LYS A 5 -9.16 18.05 4.51
C LYS A 5 -8.59 16.64 4.50
N ILE A 6 -9.42 15.65 4.74
CA ILE A 6 -9.12 14.25 4.43
C ILE A 6 -9.46 14.06 2.95
N VAL A 7 -8.49 13.55 2.17
CA VAL A 7 -8.65 13.37 0.71
C VAL A 7 -9.27 12.02 0.39
N PRO A 8 -8.76 10.87 0.93
CA PRO A 8 -9.38 9.57 0.69
C PRO A 8 -10.81 9.51 1.24
N SER A 9 -11.68 8.75 0.57
CA SER A 9 -12.90 8.26 1.21
C SER A 9 -12.52 7.29 2.33
N ILE A 10 -13.30 7.26 3.40
CA ILE A 10 -13.10 6.28 4.50
C ILE A 10 -14.35 5.43 4.56
N ALA A 11 -14.20 4.13 4.32
CA ALA A 11 -15.28 3.15 4.38
C ALA A 11 -14.94 2.06 5.40
N GLU A 12 -15.95 1.54 6.10
CA GLU A 12 -15.82 0.41 7.00
C GLU A 12 -16.51 -0.81 6.40
N TYR A 13 -15.79 -1.93 6.36
CA TYR A 13 -16.29 -3.21 5.88
C TYR A 13 -16.26 -4.25 6.99
N MET A 14 -17.29 -5.09 7.06
CA MET A 14 -17.42 -6.14 8.07
C MET A 14 -16.22 -7.11 8.02
N ASP A 15 -15.83 -7.50 6.80
CA ASP A 15 -14.70 -8.40 6.53
C ASP A 15 -14.17 -8.16 5.11
N PHE A 16 -13.04 -8.81 4.79
CA PHE A 16 -12.41 -8.68 3.46
C PHE A 16 -13.29 -9.29 2.35
N ARG A 17 -14.12 -10.28 2.63
CA ARG A 17 -15.07 -10.85 1.67
C ARG A 17 -16.11 -9.82 1.24
N THR A 18 -16.65 -9.06 2.19
CA THR A 18 -17.61 -7.99 1.93
C THR A 18 -16.95 -6.90 1.07
N LEU A 19 -15.75 -6.45 1.44
CA LEU A 19 -14.96 -5.50 0.65
C LEU A 19 -14.76 -6.00 -0.78
N ALA A 20 -14.27 -7.24 -0.93
CA ALA A 20 -14.00 -7.83 -2.25
C ALA A 20 -15.25 -7.87 -3.14
N LYS A 21 -16.41 -8.17 -2.54
CA LYS A 21 -17.69 -8.20 -3.25
C LYS A 21 -18.17 -6.80 -3.63
N GLU A 22 -18.12 -5.83 -2.71
CA GLU A 22 -18.60 -4.47 -2.96
C GLU A 22 -17.74 -3.74 -3.99
N LEU A 23 -16.41 -3.93 -3.93
CA LEU A 23 -15.48 -3.37 -4.90
C LEU A 23 -15.37 -4.22 -6.18
N ASN A 24 -16.05 -5.37 -6.25
CA ASN A 24 -16.00 -6.31 -7.37
C ASN A 24 -14.56 -6.64 -7.79
N LEU A 25 -13.73 -7.09 -6.83
CA LEU A 25 -12.32 -7.41 -7.07
C LEU A 25 -12.17 -8.58 -8.05
N GLY A 26 -11.20 -8.50 -8.97
CA GLY A 26 -10.98 -9.48 -10.01
C GLY A 26 -9.62 -9.38 -10.73
N GLU A 27 -9.58 -9.84 -11.98
CA GLU A 27 -8.34 -10.00 -12.77
C GLU A 27 -7.58 -8.69 -13.03
N ARG A 28 -8.28 -7.53 -12.96
CA ARG A 28 -7.69 -6.21 -13.16
C ARG A 28 -7.24 -5.55 -11.86
N ASP A 29 -7.18 -6.31 -10.76
CA ASP A 29 -6.73 -5.83 -9.45
C ASP A 29 -5.40 -6.47 -9.05
N LEU A 30 -4.52 -5.66 -8.45
CA LEU A 30 -3.30 -6.11 -7.81
C LEU A 30 -3.49 -6.06 -6.28
N ILE A 31 -3.40 -7.19 -5.61
CA ILE A 31 -3.33 -7.25 -4.14
C ILE A 31 -1.85 -7.25 -3.73
N LEU A 32 -1.40 -6.12 -3.17
CA LEU A 32 -0.08 -6.01 -2.53
C LEU A 32 -0.24 -6.26 -1.04
N THR A 33 0.41 -7.29 -0.53
CA THR A 33 0.24 -7.73 0.86
C THR A 33 1.42 -8.58 1.33
N ASN A 34 1.26 -9.25 2.47
CA ASN A 34 2.16 -10.28 2.97
C ASN A 34 1.49 -11.66 2.92
N GLU A 35 2.25 -12.71 2.70
CA GLU A 35 1.73 -14.07 2.59
C GLU A 35 1.00 -14.54 3.86
N TYR A 36 1.50 -14.13 5.03
CA TYR A 36 0.88 -14.44 6.33
C TYR A 36 -0.46 -13.71 6.56
N ILE A 37 -0.75 -12.64 5.81
CA ILE A 37 -2.06 -11.96 5.79
C ILE A 37 -2.94 -12.60 4.72
N TYR A 38 -2.39 -12.81 3.53
CA TYR A 38 -3.13 -13.31 2.36
C TYR A 38 -3.72 -14.71 2.60
N ASN A 39 -2.89 -15.65 3.06
CA ASN A 39 -3.28 -17.05 3.16
C ASN A 39 -4.49 -17.29 4.08
N PRO A 40 -4.57 -16.73 5.31
CA PRO A 40 -5.71 -16.98 6.19
C PRO A 40 -6.95 -16.15 5.85
N THR A 41 -6.83 -15.04 5.12
CA THR A 41 -7.93 -14.06 4.98
C THR A 41 -8.45 -13.91 3.55
N ILE A 42 -7.58 -14.03 2.55
CA ILE A 42 -7.88 -13.67 1.16
C ILE A 42 -7.87 -14.89 0.24
N ALA A 43 -6.92 -15.80 0.39
CA ALA A 43 -6.68 -16.90 -0.54
C ALA A 43 -7.94 -17.74 -0.83
N ALA A 44 -8.74 -18.05 0.19
CA ALA A 44 -9.95 -18.87 0.04
C ALA A 44 -11.07 -18.19 -0.77
N LEU A 45 -10.95 -16.88 -1.06
CA LEU A 45 -11.94 -16.14 -1.83
C LEU A 45 -11.82 -16.36 -3.35
N ASN A 46 -10.66 -16.83 -3.82
CA ASN A 46 -10.38 -17.13 -5.24
C ASN A 46 -10.75 -15.97 -6.18
N LEU A 47 -10.30 -14.76 -5.88
CA LEU A 47 -10.73 -13.52 -6.55
C LEU A 47 -10.21 -13.36 -7.98
N GLY A 48 -9.20 -14.14 -8.40
CA GLY A 48 -8.54 -13.98 -9.69
C GLY A 48 -7.56 -12.80 -9.77
N CYS A 49 -7.41 -12.02 -8.70
CA CYS A 49 -6.50 -10.88 -8.65
C CYS A 49 -5.03 -11.31 -8.80
N HIS A 50 -4.20 -10.42 -9.35
CA HIS A 50 -2.75 -10.55 -9.20
C HIS A 50 -2.38 -10.41 -7.72
N ALA A 51 -1.52 -11.29 -7.20
CA ALA A 51 -1.00 -11.18 -5.84
C ALA A 51 0.51 -10.88 -5.86
N CYS A 52 0.93 -9.89 -5.09
CA CYS A 52 2.32 -9.53 -4.87
C CYS A 52 2.60 -9.57 -3.37
N PHE A 53 3.56 -10.40 -2.97
CA PHE A 53 3.94 -10.57 -1.56
C PHE A 53 5.22 -9.81 -1.27
N GLN A 54 5.07 -8.73 -0.50
CA GLN A 54 6.14 -7.76 -0.25
C GLN A 54 7.40 -8.40 0.33
N GLU A 55 7.27 -9.34 1.28
CA GLU A 55 8.40 -9.99 1.94
C GLU A 55 9.30 -10.81 1.01
N LYS A 56 8.85 -11.18 -0.18
CA LYS A 56 9.69 -11.86 -1.20
C LYS A 56 10.79 -10.95 -1.76
N PHE A 57 10.63 -9.66 -1.61
CA PHE A 57 11.56 -8.64 -2.11
C PHE A 57 12.42 -8.02 -1.01
N GLY A 58 12.15 -8.36 0.26
CA GLY A 58 12.91 -7.91 1.41
C GLY A 58 12.05 -7.70 2.65
N GLY A 59 12.70 -7.53 3.80
CA GLY A 59 12.04 -7.29 5.08
C GLY A 59 12.30 -5.88 5.62
N GLY A 60 11.52 -5.49 6.62
CA GLY A 60 11.68 -4.20 7.30
C GLY A 60 11.09 -3.01 6.53
N GLU A 61 11.76 -1.87 6.60
CA GLU A 61 11.32 -0.64 5.94
C GLU A 61 11.46 -0.72 4.41
N PRO A 62 10.63 0.02 3.64
CA PRO A 62 10.75 0.04 2.19
C PRO A 62 12.10 0.60 1.75
N THR A 63 12.76 -0.09 0.81
CA THR A 63 13.98 0.38 0.17
C THR A 63 13.77 0.60 -1.33
N ASP A 64 14.61 1.45 -1.93
CA ASP A 64 14.63 1.64 -3.38
C ASP A 64 14.82 0.31 -4.13
N VAL A 65 15.76 -0.52 -3.68
CA VAL A 65 16.03 -1.84 -4.27
C VAL A 65 14.81 -2.76 -4.20
N MET A 66 14.11 -2.77 -3.05
CA MET A 66 12.89 -3.57 -2.87
C MET A 66 11.78 -3.11 -3.83
N VAL A 67 11.54 -1.81 -3.91
CA VAL A 67 10.48 -1.26 -4.78
C VAL A 67 10.81 -1.50 -6.25
N ASP A 68 12.06 -1.31 -6.66
CA ASP A 68 12.51 -1.57 -8.02
C ASP A 68 12.35 -3.04 -8.41
N ALA A 69 12.62 -3.97 -7.48
CA ALA A 69 12.41 -5.40 -7.72
C ALA A 69 10.90 -5.76 -7.84
N ILE A 70 10.03 -5.09 -7.07
CA ILE A 70 8.58 -5.23 -7.21
C ILE A 70 8.10 -4.69 -8.57
N LEU A 71 8.60 -3.52 -9.00
CA LEU A 71 8.28 -2.96 -10.31
C LEU A 71 8.69 -3.91 -11.44
N ASP A 72 9.85 -4.56 -11.32
CA ASP A 72 10.30 -5.55 -12.30
C ASP A 72 9.40 -6.80 -12.32
N ASP A 73 8.96 -7.31 -11.16
CA ASP A 73 8.04 -8.46 -11.06
C ASP A 73 6.65 -8.15 -11.63
N LEU A 74 6.21 -6.91 -11.50
CA LEU A 74 4.92 -6.46 -12.01
C LEU A 74 4.95 -6.12 -13.52
N ARG A 75 6.12 -6.04 -14.13
CA ARG A 75 6.25 -5.69 -15.54
C ARG A 75 5.52 -6.67 -16.45
N GLY A 76 4.62 -6.16 -17.28
CA GLY A 76 3.79 -6.95 -18.17
C GLY A 76 2.52 -7.54 -17.55
N LYS A 77 2.29 -7.33 -16.25
CA LYS A 77 1.00 -7.59 -15.62
C LYS A 77 0.08 -6.38 -15.83
N GLU A 78 -1.13 -6.62 -16.23
CA GLU A 78 -2.12 -5.57 -16.46
C GLU A 78 -3.09 -5.48 -15.28
N PHE A 79 -3.12 -4.34 -14.62
CA PHE A 79 -4.06 -4.02 -13.56
C PHE A 79 -4.37 -2.52 -13.56
N ASP A 80 -5.57 -2.17 -13.12
CA ASP A 80 -6.05 -0.78 -13.05
C ASP A 80 -6.01 -0.27 -11.61
N ARG A 81 -6.11 -1.19 -10.63
CA ARG A 81 -6.29 -0.86 -9.23
C ARG A 81 -5.35 -1.67 -8.35
N ILE A 82 -4.82 -1.00 -7.31
CA ILE A 82 -3.96 -1.59 -6.28
C ILE A 82 -4.73 -1.66 -4.98
N ILE A 83 -4.83 -2.85 -4.40
CA ILE A 83 -5.39 -3.12 -3.09
C ILE A 83 -4.23 -3.40 -2.14
N ALA A 84 -3.84 -2.42 -1.35
CA ALA A 84 -2.76 -2.53 -0.38
C ALA A 84 -3.29 -3.05 0.96
N VAL A 85 -2.99 -4.30 1.30
CA VAL A 85 -3.45 -4.93 2.55
C VAL A 85 -2.25 -5.17 3.45
N GLY A 86 -2.01 -4.31 4.42
CA GLY A 86 -0.82 -4.42 5.26
C GLY A 86 -0.56 -3.25 6.20
N GLY A 87 0.59 -3.26 6.82
CA GLY A 87 1.10 -2.14 7.63
C GLY A 87 1.82 -1.08 6.79
N GLY A 88 2.47 -0.14 7.46
CA GLY A 88 3.12 1.02 6.84
C GLY A 88 4.03 0.69 5.66
N THR A 89 4.84 -0.37 5.73
CA THR A 89 5.73 -0.79 4.63
C THR A 89 4.95 -1.11 3.35
N VAL A 90 3.90 -1.94 3.45
CA VAL A 90 3.05 -2.30 2.31
C VAL A 90 2.34 -1.07 1.74
N ILE A 91 1.81 -0.23 2.62
CA ILE A 91 1.11 1.00 2.24
C ILE A 91 2.04 1.97 1.51
N ASP A 92 3.24 2.18 2.03
CA ASP A 92 4.21 3.10 1.43
C ASP A 92 4.68 2.61 0.05
N ILE A 93 4.91 1.30 -0.11
CA ILE A 93 5.22 0.71 -1.42
C ILE A 93 4.04 0.90 -2.38
N ALA A 94 2.80 0.61 -1.96
CA ALA A 94 1.61 0.77 -2.80
C ALA A 94 1.44 2.19 -3.32
N LYS A 95 1.71 3.20 -2.48
CA LYS A 95 1.70 4.61 -2.89
C LYS A 95 2.70 4.91 -4.00
N VAL A 96 3.90 4.31 -3.92
CA VAL A 96 4.89 4.45 -4.99
C VAL A 96 4.41 3.79 -6.27
N LEU A 97 3.88 2.56 -6.19
CA LEU A 97 3.35 1.84 -7.35
C LEU A 97 2.20 2.58 -8.02
N THR A 98 1.39 3.32 -7.23
CA THR A 98 0.24 4.10 -7.76
C THR A 98 0.65 5.16 -8.77
N VAL A 99 1.88 5.68 -8.69
CA VAL A 99 2.41 6.75 -9.56
C VAL A 99 3.54 6.29 -10.48
N ALA A 100 3.95 5.03 -10.38
CA ALA A 100 5.02 4.46 -11.17
C ALA A 100 4.50 3.93 -12.51
N LYS A 101 5.20 4.28 -13.59
CA LYS A 101 5.03 3.66 -14.91
C LYS A 101 5.83 2.36 -14.98
N SER A 102 5.45 1.47 -15.87
CA SER A 102 6.08 0.14 -16.01
C SER A 102 7.60 0.16 -16.27
N THR A 103 8.14 1.29 -16.73
CA THR A 103 9.57 1.46 -17.03
C THR A 103 10.33 2.23 -15.95
N ASP A 104 9.62 2.78 -14.96
CA ASP A 104 10.24 3.61 -13.93
C ASP A 104 11.12 2.82 -12.97
N ARG A 105 12.02 3.55 -12.35
CA ARG A 105 12.76 3.22 -11.14
C ARG A 105 12.39 4.22 -10.04
N VAL A 106 12.66 3.86 -8.81
CA VAL A 106 12.40 4.76 -7.66
C VAL A 106 13.06 6.11 -7.86
N ASP A 107 14.29 6.13 -8.36
CA ASP A 107 15.03 7.38 -8.61
C ASP A 107 14.33 8.29 -9.64
N ASP A 108 13.76 7.73 -10.70
CA ASP A 108 12.99 8.49 -11.71
C ASP A 108 11.79 9.21 -11.09
N LEU A 109 11.14 8.58 -10.09
CA LEU A 109 10.00 9.17 -9.39
C LEU A 109 10.43 10.38 -8.54
N TYR A 110 11.57 10.28 -7.86
CA TYR A 110 12.11 11.43 -7.12
C TYR A 110 12.51 12.58 -8.04
N ASP A 111 13.10 12.28 -9.21
CA ASP A 111 13.53 13.30 -10.16
C ASP A 111 12.35 14.08 -10.76
N ARG A 112 11.17 13.45 -10.85
CA ARG A 112 9.93 14.08 -11.34
C ARG A 112 8.84 14.25 -10.28
N MET A 113 9.17 14.26 -9.00
CA MET A 113 8.23 14.27 -7.88
C MET A 113 7.13 15.34 -7.99
N ALA A 114 7.45 16.52 -8.50
CA ALA A 114 6.49 17.61 -8.68
C ALA A 114 5.43 17.34 -9.77
N ASN A 115 5.69 16.39 -10.67
CA ASN A 115 4.87 16.09 -11.85
C ASN A 115 4.40 14.61 -11.86
N LEU A 116 4.31 13.97 -10.70
CA LEU A 116 3.76 12.62 -10.60
C LEU A 116 2.25 12.65 -10.84
N GLU A 117 1.81 11.76 -11.70
CA GLU A 117 0.40 11.52 -12.00
C GLU A 117 -0.02 10.15 -11.46
N LYS A 118 -1.30 9.98 -11.16
CA LYS A 118 -1.86 8.70 -10.71
C LYS A 118 -2.03 7.80 -11.93
N GLU A 119 -1.34 6.66 -11.92
CA GLU A 119 -1.43 5.63 -12.97
C GLU A 119 -2.44 4.52 -12.59
N HIS A 120 -2.65 4.30 -11.28
CA HIS A 120 -3.55 3.25 -10.75
C HIS A 120 -4.42 3.80 -9.62
N GLU A 121 -5.66 3.33 -9.54
CA GLU A 121 -6.52 3.53 -8.36
C GLU A 121 -5.90 2.83 -7.15
N LEU A 122 -5.99 3.43 -5.97
CA LEU A 122 -5.40 2.91 -4.74
C LEU A 122 -6.44 2.76 -3.63
N ILE A 123 -6.66 1.52 -3.21
CA ILE A 123 -7.43 1.17 -2.02
C ILE A 123 -6.47 0.68 -0.96
N ILE A 124 -6.54 1.23 0.24
CA ILE A 124 -5.68 0.83 1.36
C ILE A 124 -6.51 0.17 2.46
N VAL A 125 -6.11 -1.04 2.82
CA VAL A 125 -6.68 -1.81 3.94
C VAL A 125 -5.59 -1.92 5.01
N PRO A 126 -5.56 -1.02 6.01
CA PRO A 126 -4.55 -1.05 7.05
C PRO A 126 -4.75 -2.26 7.96
N THR A 127 -3.65 -2.93 8.30
CA THR A 127 -3.62 -4.06 9.26
C THR A 127 -2.85 -3.72 10.54
N THR A 128 -2.48 -2.46 10.70
CA THR A 128 -1.88 -1.90 11.93
C THR A 128 -2.62 -0.61 12.31
N CYS A 129 -2.71 -0.33 13.60
CA CYS A 129 -3.31 0.89 14.13
C CYS A 129 -2.19 1.84 14.60
N GLY A 130 -1.96 2.95 13.90
CA GLY A 130 -0.95 3.89 14.41
C GLY A 130 -0.43 4.88 13.37
N THR A 131 0.08 4.42 12.24
CA THR A 131 0.79 5.28 11.29
C THR A 131 -0.09 6.30 10.56
N GLY A 132 -1.39 6.01 10.40
CA GLY A 132 -2.30 6.86 9.60
C GLY A 132 -1.89 6.94 8.12
N SER A 133 -1.04 6.02 7.66
CA SER A 133 -0.52 6.05 6.29
C SER A 133 -1.61 5.95 5.24
N GLU A 134 -2.75 5.36 5.56
CA GLU A 134 -3.91 5.20 4.68
C GLU A 134 -4.55 6.53 4.26
N VAL A 135 -4.33 7.59 5.02
CA VAL A 135 -4.91 8.93 4.73
C VAL A 135 -3.86 9.97 4.32
N THR A 136 -2.60 9.57 4.13
CA THR A 136 -1.51 10.48 3.74
C THR A 136 -1.04 10.26 2.31
N ASN A 137 -0.36 11.25 1.75
CA ASN A 137 0.20 11.24 0.39
C ASN A 137 1.73 11.18 0.38
N ILE A 138 2.32 10.63 1.42
CA ILE A 138 3.76 10.47 1.57
C ILE A 138 4.12 8.99 1.66
N SER A 139 5.22 8.60 1.04
CA SER A 139 5.88 7.32 1.19
C SER A 139 7.32 7.55 1.63
N ILE A 140 7.76 6.87 2.68
CA ILE A 140 9.12 6.98 3.20
C ILE A 140 9.95 5.83 2.65
N ILE A 141 10.87 6.11 1.74
CA ILE A 141 11.76 5.12 1.13
C ILE A 141 13.20 5.33 1.62
N ASN A 142 13.83 4.25 2.07
CA ASN A 142 15.25 4.24 2.33
C ASN A 142 15.98 4.02 0.98
N ARG A 143 16.53 5.10 0.42
CA ARG A 143 17.31 5.06 -0.82
C ARG A 143 18.72 4.58 -0.51
N THR A 144 18.86 3.27 -0.37
CA THR A 144 20.09 2.60 0.04
C THR A 144 21.24 2.85 -0.91
N THR A 145 20.97 2.98 -2.21
CA THR A 145 21.91 3.32 -3.25
C THR A 145 22.51 4.73 -3.09
N LYS A 146 21.79 5.63 -2.41
CA LYS A 146 22.22 7.03 -2.14
C LYS A 146 22.52 7.28 -0.66
N GLY A 147 22.27 6.30 0.21
CA GLY A 147 22.53 6.41 1.66
C GLY A 147 21.63 7.43 2.36
N VAL A 148 20.40 7.67 1.86
CA VAL A 148 19.47 8.64 2.44
C VAL A 148 18.06 8.06 2.58
N LYS A 149 17.36 8.45 3.64
CA LYS A 149 15.96 8.13 3.87
C LYS A 149 15.12 9.39 3.62
N VAL A 150 14.29 9.40 2.59
CA VAL A 150 13.59 10.59 2.11
C VAL A 150 12.14 10.25 1.76
N GLY A 151 11.23 11.16 2.08
CA GLY A 151 9.84 11.06 1.68
C GLY A 151 9.64 11.40 0.20
N LEU A 152 8.95 10.53 -0.52
CA LEU A 152 8.32 10.84 -1.80
C LEU A 152 6.93 11.40 -1.49
N VAL A 153 6.62 12.59 -1.99
CA VAL A 153 5.37 13.30 -1.66
C VAL A 153 4.69 13.78 -2.92
N SER A 154 3.46 13.35 -3.15
CA SER A 154 2.64 13.85 -4.26
C SER A 154 1.16 13.74 -3.94
N PRO A 155 0.32 14.71 -4.34
CA PRO A 155 -1.13 14.56 -4.27
C PRO A 155 -1.66 13.32 -5.00
N ALA A 156 -0.97 12.85 -6.04
CA ALA A 156 -1.32 11.64 -6.79
C ALA A 156 -1.20 10.35 -5.98
N MET A 157 -0.50 10.39 -4.83
CA MET A 157 -0.28 9.23 -3.94
C MET A 157 -1.35 9.11 -2.84
N PHE A 158 -2.32 10.02 -2.75
CA PHE A 158 -3.46 9.78 -1.89
C PHE A 158 -4.22 8.54 -2.35
N ALA A 159 -4.63 7.71 -1.38
CA ALA A 159 -5.58 6.64 -1.68
C ALA A 159 -6.91 7.22 -2.20
N ASP A 160 -7.61 6.48 -3.02
CA ASP A 160 -8.98 6.78 -3.40
C ASP A 160 -9.91 6.38 -2.26
N GLU A 161 -9.58 5.27 -1.59
CA GLU A 161 -10.29 4.80 -0.41
C GLU A 161 -9.35 4.23 0.66
N ALA A 162 -9.60 4.60 1.92
CA ALA A 162 -9.10 3.93 3.11
C ALA A 162 -10.19 2.97 3.61
N ALA A 163 -10.04 1.69 3.31
CA ALA A 163 -11.00 0.64 3.63
C ALA A 163 -10.67 0.01 4.98
N LEU A 164 -11.43 0.34 6.00
CA LEU A 164 -11.24 -0.17 7.36
C LEU A 164 -11.93 -1.53 7.51
N VAL A 165 -11.15 -2.56 7.79
CA VAL A 165 -11.62 -3.93 8.04
C VAL A 165 -11.14 -4.34 9.45
N PRO A 166 -11.90 -4.06 10.52
CA PRO A 166 -11.43 -4.26 11.90
C PRO A 166 -10.97 -5.69 12.19
N GLY A 167 -11.56 -6.68 11.54
CA GLY A 167 -11.17 -8.08 11.66
C GLY A 167 -9.71 -8.36 11.26
N MET A 168 -9.10 -7.53 10.40
CA MET A 168 -7.70 -7.67 9.99
C MET A 168 -6.71 -7.36 11.13
N LEU A 169 -7.14 -6.63 12.16
CA LEU A 169 -6.33 -6.30 13.32
C LEU A 169 -6.31 -7.41 14.38
N LEU A 170 -7.25 -8.35 14.33
CA LEU A 170 -7.39 -9.40 15.38
C LEU A 170 -6.20 -10.37 15.42
N SER A 171 -5.49 -10.53 14.32
CA SER A 171 -4.30 -11.40 14.22
C SER A 171 -3.00 -10.65 14.55
N LEU A 172 -3.04 -9.35 14.86
CA LEU A 172 -1.86 -8.54 15.11
C LEU A 172 -1.16 -9.00 16.41
N PRO A 173 0.13 -9.39 16.37
CA PRO A 173 0.84 -9.74 17.57
C PRO A 173 0.87 -8.59 18.59
N TYR A 174 0.67 -8.92 19.87
CA TYR A 174 0.58 -7.90 20.93
C TYR A 174 1.74 -6.88 20.94
N PRO A 175 3.03 -7.27 20.75
CA PRO A 175 4.11 -6.28 20.68
C PRO A 175 3.93 -5.27 19.54
N VAL A 176 3.45 -5.72 18.36
CA VAL A 176 3.20 -4.85 17.21
C VAL A 176 1.99 -3.95 17.49
N PHE A 177 0.92 -4.50 18.05
CA PHE A 177 -0.24 -3.72 18.47
C PHE A 177 0.14 -2.63 19.48
N ALA A 178 0.91 -2.97 20.52
CA ALA A 178 1.32 -2.02 21.55
C ALA A 178 2.20 -0.89 20.97
N THR A 179 3.21 -1.23 20.16
CA THR A 179 4.10 -0.22 19.55
C THR A 179 3.35 0.68 18.57
N SER A 180 2.52 0.12 17.70
CA SER A 180 1.74 0.91 16.74
C SER A 180 0.68 1.79 17.42
N SER A 181 0.09 1.33 18.53
CA SER A 181 -0.86 2.15 19.30
C SER A 181 -0.18 3.33 20.00
N ILE A 182 1.05 3.13 20.49
CA ILE A 182 1.85 4.23 21.08
C ILE A 182 2.26 5.23 20.00
N ASP A 183 2.58 4.76 18.80
CA ASP A 183 2.95 5.60 17.68
C ASP A 183 1.80 6.53 17.24
N ALA A 184 0.54 6.12 17.48
CA ALA A 184 -0.66 6.91 17.21
C ALA A 184 -0.94 8.00 18.26
N MET A 185 -0.29 7.97 19.42
CA MET A 185 -0.53 8.90 20.56
C MET A 185 0.32 10.16 20.46
#